data_e5ec5d405be95a7d074125be99ab2a0f
#
_entry.id   e5ec5d405be95a7d074125be99ab2a0f
#
_cell.length_a   1.000
_cell.length_b   1.000
_cell.length_c   1.000
_cell.angle_alpha   90.00
_cell.angle_beta   90.00
_cell.angle_gamma   90.00
#
_symmetry.space_group_name_H-M   'P 1'
#
loop_
_entity.id
_entity.type
_entity.pdbx_description
1 polymer ?
#
loop_
_entity_poly.entity_id
_entity_poly.type
_entity_poly.pdbx_seq_one_letter_code
_entity_poly.pdbx_strand_id
1 'polypeptide(L)'
;MDYFDYPEAQPETSEGTTDWDLDIEKFLEQSQDLERQRLEEELQRIDQQLERREEIQDKTVDELESTIEWYKERLMKQYKRNSTKQIEELKQNIRKFYRELREERRHNWRDQQQLEQERRDLLRELRELDDDDLPFDFL
;
A
#
# COMPACT_ATOMS: atom_id res chain seq x y z
N MET A 1 25.03 -2.45 59.98
CA MET A 1 23.94 -3.08 59.34
C MET A 1 23.06 -2.09 58.68
N ASP A 2 23.55 -1.64 57.67
CA ASP A 2 23.02 -0.51 56.98
C ASP A 2 21.86 -0.82 56.09
N TYR A 3 21.61 -2.10 55.87
CA TYR A 3 20.48 -2.49 55.09
C TYR A 3 19.16 -2.28 55.77
N PHE A 4 19.18 -1.89 57.01
CA PHE A 4 17.97 -1.51 57.71
C PHE A 4 17.35 -0.24 57.15
N ASP A 5 18.11 0.48 56.39
CA ASP A 5 17.65 1.65 55.73
C ASP A 5 16.60 1.35 54.69
N TYR A 6 16.57 0.13 54.19
CA TYR A 6 15.62 -0.27 53.18
C TYR A 6 14.16 -0.14 53.66
N PRO A 7 13.81 -0.54 54.87
CA PRO A 7 12.44 -0.35 55.33
C PRO A 7 12.03 1.11 55.38
N GLU A 8 12.94 1.98 55.55
CA GLU A 8 12.66 3.42 55.57
C GLU A 8 12.19 3.94 54.25
N ALA A 9 12.59 3.32 53.20
CA ALA A 9 12.20 3.69 51.87
C ALA A 9 10.76 3.27 51.49
N GLN A 10 10.12 2.45 52.29
CA GLN A 10 8.81 1.92 52.00
C GLN A 10 7.71 2.95 51.83
N PRO A 11 7.60 3.97 52.68
CA PRO A 11 6.61 5.02 52.47
C PRO A 11 6.85 5.78 51.17
N GLU A 12 8.09 5.99 50.85
CA GLU A 12 8.46 6.60 49.57
C GLU A 12 8.08 5.73 48.39
N THR A 13 8.18 4.44 48.55
CA THR A 13 7.80 3.46 47.53
C THR A 13 6.32 3.57 47.18
N SER A 14 5.48 3.87 48.17
CA SER A 14 4.04 4.05 47.93
C SER A 14 3.77 5.23 47.02
N GLU A 15 4.42 6.34 47.21
CA GLU A 15 4.32 7.51 46.36
C GLU A 15 4.92 7.22 44.97
N GLY A 16 6.07 6.55 44.95
CA GLY A 16 6.70 6.14 43.70
C GLY A 16 5.86 5.21 42.88
N THR A 17 5.04 4.38 43.51
CA THR A 17 4.11 3.50 42.78
C THR A 17 3.06 4.31 42.02
N THR A 18 2.53 5.35 42.62
CA THR A 18 1.59 6.23 41.95
C THR A 18 2.19 6.96 40.75
N ASP A 19 3.39 7.49 40.93
CA ASP A 19 4.13 8.13 39.86
C ASP A 19 4.49 7.14 38.75
N TRP A 20 4.80 5.93 39.14
CA TRP A 20 5.14 4.88 38.21
C TRP A 20 3.94 4.49 37.35
N ASP A 21 2.75 4.41 37.91
CA ASP A 21 1.53 4.15 37.16
C ASP A 21 1.24 5.25 36.14
N LEU A 22 1.45 6.50 36.50
CA LEU A 22 1.32 7.64 35.59
C LEU A 22 2.33 7.57 34.45
N ASP A 23 3.55 7.18 34.76
CA ASP A 23 4.61 7.03 33.75
C ASP A 23 4.31 5.89 32.79
N ILE A 24 3.74 4.79 33.27
CA ILE A 24 3.30 3.67 32.45
C ILE A 24 2.18 4.10 31.51
N GLU A 25 1.19 4.83 32.01
CA GLU A 25 0.10 5.33 31.18
C GLU A 25 0.62 6.24 30.07
N LYS A 26 1.52 7.16 30.40
CA LYS A 26 2.15 8.02 29.40
C LYS A 26 2.94 7.22 28.37
N PHE A 27 3.67 6.22 28.83
CA PHE A 27 4.42 5.34 27.95
C PHE A 27 3.51 4.59 26.98
N LEU A 28 2.39 4.05 27.48
CA LEU A 28 1.42 3.34 26.67
C LEU A 28 0.76 4.28 25.64
N GLU A 29 0.39 5.48 26.06
CA GLU A 29 -0.18 6.49 25.16
C GLU A 29 0.81 6.86 24.06
N GLN A 30 2.08 7.10 24.42
CA GLN A 30 3.12 7.41 23.45
C GLN A 30 3.34 6.24 22.49
N SER A 31 3.34 5.03 23.00
CA SER A 31 3.49 3.83 22.17
C SER A 31 2.34 3.68 21.18
N GLN A 32 1.11 3.94 21.63
CA GLN A 32 -0.06 3.89 20.75
C GLN A 32 -0.01 5.00 19.70
N ASP A 33 0.40 6.20 20.07
CA ASP A 33 0.54 7.31 19.16
C ASP A 33 1.60 7.05 18.10
N LEU A 34 2.72 6.47 18.48
CA LEU A 34 3.78 6.09 17.55
C LEU A 34 3.30 4.99 16.61
N GLU A 35 2.58 4.01 17.11
CA GLU A 35 2.03 2.93 16.29
C GLU A 35 1.00 3.47 15.30
N ARG A 36 0.13 4.36 15.76
CA ARG A 36 -0.85 5.02 14.89
C ARG A 36 -0.16 5.80 13.78
N GLN A 37 0.87 6.57 14.14
CA GLN A 37 1.63 7.35 13.18
C GLN A 37 2.30 6.43 12.14
N ARG A 38 2.88 5.33 12.58
CA ARG A 38 3.50 4.35 11.68
C ARG A 38 2.49 3.77 10.69
N LEU A 39 1.31 3.39 11.18
CA LEU A 39 0.25 2.85 10.33
C LEU A 39 -0.28 3.89 9.35
N GLU A 40 -0.45 5.12 9.78
CA GLU A 40 -0.87 6.22 8.90
C GLU A 40 0.16 6.52 7.82
N GLU A 41 1.45 6.48 8.15
CA GLU A 41 2.52 6.66 7.18
C GLU A 41 2.55 5.52 6.14
N GLU A 42 2.37 4.27 6.60
CA GLU A 42 2.27 3.13 5.69
C GLU A 42 1.05 3.23 4.78
N LEU A 43 -0.09 3.64 5.32
CA LEU A 43 -1.31 3.85 4.55
C LEU A 43 -1.10 4.90 3.47
N GLN A 44 -0.46 6.01 3.82
CA GLN A 44 -0.14 7.07 2.87
C GLN A 44 0.78 6.55 1.76
N ARG A 45 1.77 5.72 2.12
CA ARG A 45 2.66 5.10 1.14
C ARG A 45 1.91 4.22 0.16
N ILE A 46 0.96 3.42 0.65
CA ILE A 46 0.13 2.55 -0.20
C ILE A 46 -0.74 3.39 -1.12
N ASP A 47 -1.35 4.45 -0.63
CA ASP A 47 -2.15 5.36 -1.45
C ASP A 47 -1.31 6.00 -2.57
N GLN A 48 -0.07 6.37 -2.27
CA GLN A 48 0.87 6.88 -3.28
C GLN A 48 1.25 5.81 -4.31
N GLN A 49 1.42 4.57 -3.86
CA GLN A 49 1.73 3.45 -4.78
C GLN A 49 0.56 3.13 -5.69
N LEU A 50 -0.67 3.18 -5.18
CA LEU A 50 -1.88 3.00 -5.99
C LEU A 50 -1.99 4.08 -7.06
N GLU A 51 -1.77 5.33 -6.69
CA GLU A 51 -1.79 6.45 -7.63
C GLU A 51 -0.71 6.31 -8.70
N ARG A 52 0.51 5.97 -8.29
CA ARG A 52 1.62 5.75 -9.23
C ARG A 52 1.33 4.59 -10.17
N ARG A 53 0.75 3.50 -9.65
CA ARG A 53 0.41 2.34 -10.46
C ARG A 53 -0.62 2.69 -11.52
N GLU A 54 -1.60 3.50 -11.18
CA GLU A 54 -2.60 3.99 -12.11
C GLU A 54 -1.97 4.87 -13.21
N GLU A 55 -1.07 5.78 -12.86
CA GLU A 55 -0.38 6.62 -13.81
C GLU A 55 0.47 5.80 -14.80
N ILE A 56 1.21 4.80 -14.28
CA ILE A 56 2.02 3.89 -15.13
C ILE A 56 1.10 3.11 -16.07
N GLN A 57 -0.02 2.61 -15.55
CA GLN A 57 -0.99 1.87 -16.34
C GLN A 57 -1.52 2.71 -17.49
N ASP A 58 -1.98 3.92 -17.21
CA ASP A 58 -2.54 4.81 -18.21
C ASP A 58 -1.52 5.12 -19.30
N LYS A 59 -0.30 5.41 -18.92
CA LYS A 59 0.78 5.69 -19.85
C LYS A 59 1.11 4.48 -20.73
N THR A 60 1.24 3.30 -20.13
CA THR A 60 1.59 2.07 -20.86
C THR A 60 0.47 1.68 -21.81
N VAL A 61 -0.79 1.76 -21.38
CA VAL A 61 -1.94 1.47 -22.21
C VAL A 61 -2.02 2.43 -23.39
N ASP A 62 -1.82 3.72 -23.16
CA ASP A 62 -1.82 4.74 -24.21
C ASP A 62 -0.72 4.48 -25.25
N GLU A 63 0.49 4.14 -24.80
CA GLU A 63 1.59 3.80 -25.69
C GLU A 63 1.28 2.56 -26.53
N LEU A 64 0.72 1.51 -25.93
CA LEU A 64 0.37 0.29 -26.64
C LEU A 64 -0.77 0.53 -27.62
N GLU A 65 -1.79 1.26 -27.22
CA GLU A 65 -2.92 1.59 -28.11
C GLU A 65 -2.46 2.46 -29.30
N SER A 66 -1.58 3.42 -29.05
CA SER A 66 -1.00 4.24 -30.12
C SER A 66 -0.18 3.40 -31.11
N THR A 67 0.60 2.45 -30.57
CA THR A 67 1.38 1.52 -31.40
C THR A 67 0.48 0.64 -32.24
N ILE A 68 -0.57 0.09 -31.65
CA ILE A 68 -1.56 -0.72 -32.36
C ILE A 68 -2.22 0.07 -33.47
N GLU A 69 -2.61 1.31 -33.21
CA GLU A 69 -3.22 2.17 -34.20
C GLU A 69 -2.28 2.47 -35.36
N TRP A 70 -1.01 2.72 -35.08
CA TRP A 70 0.00 2.92 -36.11
C TRP A 70 0.15 1.69 -37.01
N TYR A 71 0.19 0.48 -36.42
CA TYR A 71 0.26 -0.77 -37.20
C TYR A 71 -1.01 -1.02 -38.02
N LYS A 72 -2.18 -0.68 -37.48
CA LYS A 72 -3.46 -0.79 -38.22
C LYS A 72 -3.46 0.10 -39.45
N GLU A 73 -2.99 1.33 -39.34
CA GLU A 73 -2.90 2.25 -40.47
C GLU A 73 -1.96 1.70 -41.54
N ARG A 74 -0.80 1.18 -41.13
CA ARG A 74 0.12 0.56 -42.09
C ARG A 74 -0.46 -0.69 -42.72
N LEU A 75 -1.19 -1.49 -41.98
CA LEU A 75 -1.87 -2.65 -42.51
C LEU A 75 -2.89 -2.25 -43.61
N MET A 76 -3.67 -1.22 -43.37
CA MET A 76 -4.60 -0.72 -44.36
C MET A 76 -3.93 -0.26 -45.66
N LYS A 77 -2.82 0.41 -45.53
CA LYS A 77 -2.00 0.84 -46.69
C LYS A 77 -1.44 -0.36 -47.46
N GLN A 78 -1.01 -1.42 -46.76
CA GLN A 78 -0.48 -2.63 -47.42
C GLN A 78 -1.57 -3.45 -48.12
N TYR A 79 -2.78 -3.46 -47.58
CA TYR A 79 -3.91 -4.09 -48.27
C TYR A 79 -4.14 -3.47 -49.66
N LYS A 80 -3.96 -2.16 -49.76
CA LYS A 80 -4.07 -1.47 -51.07
C LYS A 80 -2.97 -1.86 -52.05
N ARG A 81 -1.81 -2.28 -51.53
CA ARG A 81 -0.65 -2.66 -52.34
C ARG A 81 -0.58 -4.16 -52.63
N ASN A 82 -1.47 -4.96 -52.04
CA ASN A 82 -1.51 -6.43 -52.21
C ASN A 82 -0.22 -7.14 -51.82
N SER A 83 0.51 -6.67 -50.83
CA SER A 83 1.75 -7.31 -50.33
C SER A 83 1.44 -8.31 -49.23
N THR A 84 1.24 -9.59 -49.59
CA THR A 84 0.80 -10.64 -48.67
C THR A 84 1.77 -10.86 -47.49
N LYS A 85 3.04 -10.85 -47.78
CA LYS A 85 4.08 -11.08 -46.75
C LYS A 85 4.06 -9.98 -45.68
N GLN A 86 4.00 -8.72 -46.12
CA GLN A 86 4.00 -7.58 -45.21
C GLN A 86 2.68 -7.51 -44.40
N ILE A 87 1.58 -7.89 -45.03
CA ILE A 87 0.28 -7.98 -44.36
C ILE A 87 0.33 -8.97 -43.19
N GLU A 88 0.89 -10.16 -43.42
CA GLU A 88 1.01 -11.17 -42.34
C GLU A 88 1.92 -10.71 -41.19
N GLU A 89 3.05 -10.09 -41.51
CA GLU A 89 3.95 -9.55 -40.49
C GLU A 89 3.24 -8.47 -39.64
N LEU A 90 2.51 -7.57 -40.28
CA LEU A 90 1.78 -6.52 -39.57
C LEU A 90 0.67 -7.10 -38.69
N LYS A 91 -0.07 -8.10 -39.17
CA LYS A 91 -1.09 -8.79 -38.39
C LYS A 91 -0.49 -9.45 -37.14
N GLN A 92 0.66 -10.11 -37.29
CA GLN A 92 1.34 -10.74 -36.17
C GLN A 92 1.80 -9.71 -35.12
N ASN A 93 2.32 -8.58 -35.56
CA ASN A 93 2.71 -7.50 -34.67
C ASN A 93 1.49 -6.93 -33.92
N ILE A 94 0.37 -6.72 -34.62
CA ILE A 94 -0.86 -6.25 -33.98
C ILE A 94 -1.33 -7.23 -32.90
N ARG A 95 -1.32 -8.54 -33.21
CA ARG A 95 -1.70 -9.59 -32.24
C ARG A 95 -0.77 -9.58 -31.02
N LYS A 96 0.54 -9.38 -31.26
CA LYS A 96 1.53 -9.30 -30.21
C LYS A 96 1.23 -8.13 -29.25
N PHE A 97 0.97 -6.95 -29.79
CA PHE A 97 0.69 -5.77 -28.98
C PHE A 97 -0.65 -5.87 -28.25
N TYR A 98 -1.66 -6.49 -28.84
CA TYR A 98 -2.91 -6.78 -28.12
C TYR A 98 -2.68 -7.75 -26.95
N ARG A 99 -1.79 -8.73 -27.12
CA ARG A 99 -1.41 -9.64 -26.03
C ARG A 99 -0.73 -8.87 -24.90
N GLU A 100 0.24 -8.04 -25.24
CA GLU A 100 0.95 -7.19 -24.27
C GLU A 100 -0.03 -6.28 -23.52
N LEU A 101 -0.99 -5.71 -24.21
CA LEU A 101 -2.03 -4.88 -23.60
C LEU A 101 -2.85 -5.66 -22.57
N ARG A 102 -3.28 -6.88 -22.92
CA ARG A 102 -4.03 -7.73 -22.00
C ARG A 102 -3.18 -8.14 -20.77
N GLU A 103 -1.93 -8.46 -21.00
CA GLU A 103 -1.00 -8.83 -19.92
C GLU A 103 -0.76 -7.65 -18.98
N GLU A 104 -0.59 -6.46 -19.53
CA GLU A 104 -0.41 -5.25 -18.71
C GLU A 104 -1.66 -4.98 -17.89
N ARG A 105 -2.85 -5.09 -18.46
CA ARG A 105 -4.11 -4.92 -17.72
C ARG A 105 -4.25 -5.93 -16.59
N ARG A 106 -3.90 -7.19 -16.82
CA ARG A 106 -3.92 -8.24 -15.80
C ARG A 106 -2.93 -7.95 -14.68
N HIS A 107 -1.72 -7.60 -15.06
CA HIS A 107 -0.65 -7.30 -14.11
C HIS A 107 -1.04 -6.12 -13.22
N ASN A 108 -1.53 -5.06 -13.83
CA ASN A 108 -2.02 -3.89 -13.12
C ASN A 108 -3.17 -4.25 -12.16
N TRP A 109 -4.12 -5.05 -12.61
CA TRP A 109 -5.23 -5.47 -11.76
C TRP A 109 -4.75 -6.24 -10.53
N ARG A 110 -3.81 -7.16 -10.70
CA ARG A 110 -3.24 -7.92 -9.59
C ARG A 110 -2.52 -7.02 -8.59
N ASP A 111 -1.70 -6.11 -9.08
CA ASP A 111 -0.97 -5.17 -8.23
C ASP A 111 -1.93 -4.29 -7.44
N GLN A 112 -2.98 -3.78 -8.09
CA GLN A 112 -3.98 -2.97 -7.43
C GLN A 112 -4.73 -3.77 -6.37
N GLN A 113 -5.10 -5.01 -6.65
CA GLN A 113 -5.78 -5.86 -5.68
C GLN A 113 -4.91 -6.12 -4.45
N GLN A 114 -3.63 -6.37 -4.65
CA GLN A 114 -2.69 -6.57 -3.56
C GLN A 114 -2.55 -5.31 -2.71
N LEU A 115 -2.36 -4.16 -3.32
CA LEU A 115 -2.24 -2.89 -2.62
C LEU A 115 -3.53 -2.52 -1.86
N GLU A 116 -4.67 -2.75 -2.46
CA GLU A 116 -5.96 -2.52 -1.80
C GLU A 116 -6.18 -3.46 -0.62
N GLN A 117 -5.71 -4.70 -0.71
CA GLN A 117 -5.76 -5.63 0.40
C GLN A 117 -4.87 -5.16 1.56
N GLU A 118 -3.65 -4.75 1.27
CA GLU A 118 -2.75 -4.18 2.25
C GLU A 118 -3.36 -2.93 2.91
N ARG A 119 -4.01 -2.10 2.11
CA ARG A 119 -4.70 -0.91 2.60
C ARG A 119 -5.82 -1.26 3.59
N ARG A 120 -6.63 -2.24 3.24
CA ARG A 120 -7.70 -2.72 4.13
C ARG A 120 -7.15 -3.29 5.44
N ASP A 121 -6.05 -4.02 5.36
CA ASP A 121 -5.40 -4.59 6.54
C ASP A 121 -4.87 -3.49 7.47
N LEU A 122 -4.25 -2.45 6.92
CA LEU A 122 -3.80 -1.31 7.70
C LEU A 122 -4.95 -0.53 8.34
N LEU A 123 -6.04 -0.33 7.60
CA LEU A 123 -7.23 0.32 8.14
C LEU A 123 -7.84 -0.49 9.29
N ARG A 124 -7.81 -1.81 9.19
CA ARG A 124 -8.25 -2.69 10.25
C ARG A 124 -7.36 -2.56 11.49
N GLU A 125 -6.05 -2.56 11.31
CA GLU A 125 -5.11 -2.38 12.41
C GLU A 125 -5.29 -1.02 13.10
N LEU A 126 -5.51 0.04 12.34
CA LEU A 126 -5.81 1.37 12.88
C LEU A 126 -7.10 1.35 13.71
N ARG A 127 -8.12 0.67 13.21
CA ARG A 127 -9.40 0.55 13.92
C ARG A 127 -9.24 -0.23 15.21
N GLU A 128 -8.51 -1.34 15.17
CA GLU A 128 -8.22 -2.15 16.35
C GLU A 128 -7.42 -1.36 17.39
N LEU A 129 -6.48 -0.55 16.95
CA LEU A 129 -5.71 0.30 17.83
C LEU A 129 -6.59 1.33 18.53
N ASP A 130 -7.53 1.94 17.82
CA ASP A 130 -8.50 2.89 18.41
C ASP A 130 -9.49 2.18 19.34
N ASP A 131 -9.90 0.95 19.02
CA ASP A 131 -10.78 0.14 19.85
C ASP A 131 -10.11 -0.31 21.15
N ASP A 132 -8.80 -0.51 21.12
CA ASP A 132 -8.02 -0.89 22.31
C ASP A 132 -8.02 0.20 23.37
N ASP A 133 -8.30 1.44 23.02
CA ASP A 133 -8.46 2.52 23.98
C ASP A 133 -9.79 2.44 24.75
N LEU A 134 -10.79 1.78 24.18
CA LEU A 134 -12.12 1.68 24.78
C LEU A 134 -12.20 0.78 26.03
N PRO A 135 -11.52 -0.38 26.10
CA PRO A 135 -11.64 -1.29 27.22
C PRO A 135 -11.25 -0.68 28.58
N PHE A 136 -10.41 0.32 28.58
CA PHE A 136 -10.00 0.99 29.81
C PHE A 136 -11.15 1.77 30.48
N ASP A 137 -12.12 2.19 29.70
CA ASP A 137 -13.27 2.91 30.20
C ASP A 137 -14.24 2.02 30.97
N PHE A 138 -14.18 0.73 30.71
CA PHE A 138 -15.05 -0.25 31.38
C PHE A 138 -14.44 -0.87 32.64
N LEU A 139 -13.18 -0.62 32.87
CA LEU A 139 -12.50 -1.11 34.05
C LEU A 139 -12.54 -0.13 35.17
#